data_0d948908b6d7b4b8b72012be0c9bedb1
#
_entry.id   0d948908b6d7b4b8b72012be0c9bedb1
#
_cell.length_a   1.000
_cell.length_b   1.000
_cell.length_c   1.000
_cell.angle_alpha   90.00
_cell.angle_beta   90.00
_cell.angle_gamma   90.00
#
_symmetry.space_group_name_H-M   'P 1'
#
loop_
_entity.id
_entity.type
_entity.pdbx_description
1 polymer ?
#
loop_
_entity_poly.entity_id
_entity_poly.type
_entity_poly.pdbx_seq_one_letter_code
_entity_poly.pdbx_strand_id
1 'polypeptide(L)'
;MRSVRLRFRGVGSGCGTKIAAANGKSVTMKTCYLGLELRSPVIVASSPYTAQIEGIRRCAAAGAGAVVLKSIFEEQIVRHAAALDRASDAGMGDAGEYLERYLGDAYKAAYLQLVADACATGIPVIASINCISGSDGWADYAVATAAAGAAALELNVFLQPTDRRLSAGELERRYVAIVRGVAEAVGIPVAVKLPMRLTNVLSVGDALLGCGARGVVLFNRFFEPDIDIERMVFVPGDPFSHPSELRNVLRTTALCATALPQLDIAVSTGVHDGAAAVKALLCGASVVQLCSAIHCKGFGVIGTVDRFIDAWARRHGFDSIAAFRGRMDFGSADDDVLQRVQYMKYFPQGTE
;
A
#
# COMPACT_ATOMS: atom_id res chain seq x y z
N MET A 1 15.11 -35.34 -29.23
CA MET A 1 13.71 -34.94 -29.20
C MET A 1 12.94 -35.90 -28.29
N ARG A 2 12.79 -35.58 -27.04
CA ARG A 2 11.94 -36.34 -26.10
C ARG A 2 10.66 -35.51 -25.89
N SER A 3 9.55 -36.06 -26.32
CA SER A 3 8.22 -35.50 -26.19
C SER A 3 7.81 -35.55 -24.70
N VAL A 4 7.71 -34.41 -24.06
CA VAL A 4 7.12 -34.26 -22.72
C VAL A 4 5.60 -34.19 -22.90
N ARG A 5 4.90 -35.27 -22.60
CA ARG A 5 3.44 -35.26 -22.50
C ARG A 5 3.03 -34.68 -21.15
N LEU A 6 2.56 -33.45 -21.16
CA LEU A 6 1.83 -32.86 -20.04
C LEU A 6 0.49 -33.58 -19.85
N ARG A 7 0.37 -34.33 -18.77
CA ARG A 7 -0.92 -34.90 -18.36
C ARG A 7 -1.71 -33.82 -17.61
N PHE A 8 -2.63 -33.20 -18.32
CA PHE A 8 -3.73 -32.50 -17.63
C PHE A 8 -4.57 -33.56 -16.90
N ARG A 9 -4.65 -33.47 -15.58
CA ARG A 9 -5.73 -34.14 -14.85
C ARG A 9 -7.02 -33.43 -15.25
N GLY A 10 -7.79 -34.09 -16.11
CA GLY A 10 -9.14 -33.67 -16.41
C GLY A 10 -9.93 -33.62 -15.11
N VAL A 11 -10.62 -32.52 -14.91
CA VAL A 11 -11.65 -32.40 -13.89
C VAL A 11 -12.78 -33.32 -14.33
N GLY A 12 -12.75 -34.55 -13.83
CA GLY A 12 -13.85 -35.51 -14.01
C GLY A 12 -15.10 -34.93 -13.36
N SER A 13 -16.12 -34.77 -14.13
CA SER A 13 -17.50 -34.58 -13.66
C SER A 13 -17.89 -35.78 -12.79
N GLY A 14 -18.07 -35.53 -11.50
CA GLY A 14 -18.66 -36.53 -10.61
C GLY A 14 -17.80 -36.87 -9.40
N CYS A 15 -17.68 -35.97 -8.47
CA CYS A 15 -17.51 -36.33 -7.06
C CYS A 15 -18.28 -35.31 -6.25
N GLY A 16 -19.47 -35.70 -5.80
CA GLY A 16 -20.21 -35.03 -4.76
C GLY A 16 -19.40 -35.07 -3.47
N THR A 17 -18.42 -34.18 -3.35
CA THR A 17 -17.77 -33.92 -2.08
C THR A 17 -18.82 -33.30 -1.18
N LYS A 18 -19.40 -34.09 -0.27
CA LYS A 18 -20.18 -33.59 0.84
C LYS A 18 -19.31 -32.54 1.52
N ILE A 19 -19.66 -31.27 1.32
CA ILE A 19 -19.13 -30.16 2.10
C ILE A 19 -19.60 -30.49 3.52
N ALA A 20 -18.70 -31.00 4.34
CA ALA A 20 -18.96 -31.16 5.76
C ALA A 20 -19.32 -29.78 6.27
N ALA A 21 -20.50 -29.65 6.84
CA ALA A 21 -20.94 -28.43 7.51
C ALA A 21 -19.86 -28.11 8.53
N ALA A 22 -19.08 -27.06 8.26
CA ALA A 22 -18.03 -26.60 9.15
C ALA A 22 -18.70 -26.22 10.47
N ASN A 23 -18.42 -27.00 11.52
CA ASN A 23 -18.79 -26.68 12.88
C ASN A 23 -18.49 -25.20 13.15
N GLY A 24 -19.43 -24.48 13.77
CA GLY A 24 -19.49 -23.05 13.98
C GLY A 24 -18.35 -22.38 14.74
N LYS A 25 -17.10 -22.74 14.47
CA LYS A 25 -15.92 -22.02 14.96
C LYS A 25 -15.74 -20.74 14.15
N SER A 26 -15.65 -19.62 14.84
CA SER A 26 -15.32 -18.33 14.20
C SER A 26 -13.91 -18.37 13.64
N VAL A 27 -13.70 -17.87 12.41
CA VAL A 27 -12.36 -17.69 11.85
C VAL A 27 -11.64 -16.58 12.61
N THR A 28 -10.39 -16.81 12.94
CA THR A 28 -9.56 -15.74 13.51
C THR A 28 -9.11 -14.80 12.40
N MET A 29 -9.74 -13.61 12.37
CA MET A 29 -9.42 -12.55 11.41
C MET A 29 -8.17 -11.76 11.78
N LYS A 30 -7.55 -12.06 12.93
CA LYS A 30 -6.32 -11.43 13.36
C LYS A 30 -5.18 -11.69 12.38
N THR A 31 -4.39 -10.68 12.13
CA THR A 31 -3.15 -10.74 11.33
C THR A 31 -2.06 -9.92 12.01
N CYS A 32 -0.80 -10.16 11.65
CA CYS A 32 0.32 -9.32 12.04
C CYS A 32 0.79 -8.51 10.83
N TYR A 33 1.02 -7.23 11.04
CA TYR A 33 1.60 -6.32 10.06
C TYR A 33 2.49 -5.30 10.76
N LEU A 34 3.76 -5.19 10.33
CA LEU A 34 4.79 -4.35 10.96
C LEU A 34 5.00 -4.66 12.44
N GLY A 35 4.82 -5.91 12.85
CA GLY A 35 4.85 -6.31 14.26
C GLY A 35 3.61 -5.94 15.08
N LEU A 36 2.62 -5.30 14.46
CA LEU A 36 1.36 -4.92 15.11
C LEU A 36 0.34 -6.06 14.96
N GLU A 37 -0.27 -6.48 16.08
CA GLU A 37 -1.44 -7.36 16.01
C GLU A 37 -2.68 -6.56 15.59
N LEU A 38 -3.23 -6.91 14.44
CA LEU A 38 -4.41 -6.28 13.88
C LEU A 38 -5.63 -7.22 14.01
N ARG A 39 -6.79 -6.64 14.36
CA ARG A 39 -8.06 -7.38 14.45
C ARG A 39 -8.59 -7.88 13.10
N SER A 40 -8.17 -7.24 12.00
CA SER A 40 -8.61 -7.49 10.64
C SER A 40 -7.45 -7.23 9.67
N PRO A 41 -7.32 -7.99 8.57
CA PRO A 41 -6.35 -7.72 7.51
C PRO A 41 -6.74 -6.52 6.63
N VAL A 42 -7.92 -5.93 6.84
CA VAL A 42 -8.40 -4.78 6.08
C VAL A 42 -8.03 -3.50 6.79
N ILE A 43 -7.12 -2.73 6.20
CA ILE A 43 -6.72 -1.42 6.70
C ILE A 43 -7.10 -0.31 5.73
N VAL A 44 -7.19 0.93 6.22
CA VAL A 44 -7.52 2.08 5.36
C VAL A 44 -6.24 2.78 4.93
N ALA A 45 -6.07 2.92 3.62
CA ALA A 45 -4.91 3.61 3.04
C ALA A 45 -4.90 5.11 3.34
N SER A 46 -3.70 5.71 3.27
CA SER A 46 -3.53 7.15 3.25
C SER A 46 -4.44 7.80 2.21
N SER A 47 -5.39 8.62 2.66
CA SER A 47 -6.48 9.14 1.83
C SER A 47 -7.16 10.34 2.49
N PRO A 48 -8.03 11.07 1.79
CA PRO A 48 -8.85 12.10 2.41
C PRO A 48 -9.70 11.62 3.60
N TYR A 49 -10.03 10.32 3.65
CA TYR A 49 -10.83 9.71 4.74
C TYR A 49 -10.06 9.60 6.06
N THR A 50 -8.75 9.67 6.02
CA THR A 50 -7.85 9.62 7.18
C THR A 50 -7.15 10.95 7.44
N ALA A 51 -7.64 12.04 6.83
CA ALA A 51 -7.12 13.40 7.01
C ALA A 51 -7.71 14.12 8.24
N GLN A 52 -8.79 13.59 8.82
CA GLN A 52 -9.51 14.20 9.93
C GLN A 52 -10.00 13.12 10.90
N ILE A 53 -10.09 13.47 12.16
CA ILE A 53 -10.45 12.53 13.24
C ILE A 53 -11.80 11.86 13.02
N GLU A 54 -12.78 12.56 12.48
CA GLU A 54 -14.11 12.01 12.23
C GLU A 54 -14.07 10.87 11.19
N GLY A 55 -13.29 11.03 10.12
CA GLY A 55 -13.07 9.97 9.14
C GLY A 55 -12.40 8.74 9.77
N ILE A 56 -11.41 8.95 10.65
CA ILE A 56 -10.71 7.89 11.37
C ILE A 56 -11.66 7.13 12.30
N ARG A 57 -12.52 7.83 13.05
CA ARG A 57 -13.57 7.21 13.86
C ARG A 57 -14.51 6.35 13.05
N ARG A 58 -14.92 6.83 11.86
CA ARG A 58 -15.76 6.05 10.94
C ARG A 58 -15.04 4.81 10.41
N CYS A 59 -13.74 4.87 10.11
CA CYS A 59 -12.93 3.70 9.75
C CYS A 59 -12.90 2.68 10.88
N ALA A 60 -12.65 3.13 12.10
CA ALA A 60 -12.63 2.27 13.29
C ALA A 60 -13.98 1.60 13.55
N ALA A 61 -15.08 2.36 13.47
CA ALA A 61 -16.45 1.87 13.63
C ALA A 61 -16.85 0.86 12.53
N ALA A 62 -16.33 1.05 11.30
CA ALA A 62 -16.56 0.12 10.19
C ALA A 62 -15.74 -1.18 10.25
N GLY A 63 -14.84 -1.32 11.24
CA GLY A 63 -14.10 -2.56 11.47
C GLY A 63 -12.67 -2.59 10.92
N ALA A 64 -12.11 -1.47 10.48
CA ALA A 64 -10.73 -1.44 10.00
C ALA A 64 -9.74 -2.00 11.04
N GLY A 65 -8.74 -2.76 10.60
CA GLY A 65 -7.66 -3.29 11.43
C GLY A 65 -6.69 -2.20 11.86
N ALA A 66 -6.41 -1.24 10.99
CA ALA A 66 -5.58 -0.07 11.22
C ALA A 66 -5.97 1.04 10.24
N VAL A 67 -5.46 2.25 10.47
CA VAL A 67 -5.55 3.37 9.53
C VAL A 67 -4.17 3.90 9.21
N VAL A 68 -3.94 4.19 7.92
CA VAL A 68 -2.80 4.99 7.48
C VAL A 68 -3.26 6.43 7.33
N LEU A 69 -2.71 7.35 8.08
CA LEU A 69 -3.11 8.76 8.03
C LEU A 69 -2.83 9.36 6.64
N LYS A 70 -3.60 10.37 6.27
CA LYS A 70 -3.29 11.16 5.07
C LYS A 70 -1.86 11.67 5.18
N SER A 71 -1.04 11.42 4.17
CA SER A 71 0.36 11.83 4.23
C SER A 71 0.48 13.32 4.48
N ILE A 72 1.41 13.71 5.35
CA ILE A 72 1.90 15.07 5.38
C ILE A 72 2.80 15.27 4.14
N PHE A 73 2.53 16.31 3.38
CA PHE A 73 3.27 16.64 2.16
C PHE A 73 4.02 17.96 2.38
N GLU A 74 5.33 17.88 2.44
CA GLU A 74 6.19 19.07 2.53
C GLU A 74 5.98 20.02 1.35
N GLU A 75 5.79 19.49 0.13
CA GLU A 75 5.46 20.29 -1.06
C GLU A 75 4.21 21.16 -0.90
N GLN A 76 3.19 20.68 -0.17
CA GLN A 76 1.98 21.46 0.05
C GLN A 76 2.24 22.67 0.94
N ILE A 77 3.14 22.52 1.91
CA ILE A 77 3.55 23.59 2.81
C ILE A 77 4.29 24.67 2.01
N VAL A 78 5.30 24.25 1.24
CA VAL A 78 6.10 25.15 0.39
C VAL A 78 5.25 25.89 -0.63
N ARG A 79 4.35 25.17 -1.32
CA ARG A 79 3.45 25.78 -2.32
C ARG A 79 2.45 26.76 -1.69
N HIS A 80 1.94 26.47 -0.50
CA HIS A 80 1.01 27.34 0.19
C HIS A 80 1.70 28.61 0.64
N ALA A 81 2.89 28.51 1.21
CA ALA A 81 3.73 29.66 1.57
C ALA A 81 4.03 30.54 0.36
N ALA A 82 4.47 29.96 -0.76
CA ALA A 82 4.75 30.67 -2.00
C ALA A 82 3.49 31.31 -2.66
N ALA A 83 2.31 30.75 -2.42
CA ALA A 83 1.05 31.36 -2.89
C ALA A 83 0.66 32.58 -2.06
N LEU A 84 0.86 32.54 -0.74
CA LEU A 84 0.62 33.67 0.16
C LEU A 84 1.63 34.80 -0.05
N ASP A 85 2.89 34.47 -0.28
CA ASP A 85 3.93 35.44 -0.61
C ASP A 85 3.62 36.20 -1.90
N ARG A 86 3.14 35.52 -2.93
CA ARG A 86 2.68 36.15 -4.18
C ARG A 86 1.41 36.99 -4.05
N ALA A 87 0.56 36.67 -3.07
CA ALA A 87 -0.67 37.43 -2.81
C ALA A 87 -0.43 38.67 -1.93
N SER A 88 0.67 38.70 -1.17
CA SER A 88 1.13 39.90 -0.49
C SER A 88 1.90 40.76 -1.48
N ASP A 89 1.33 41.91 -1.89
CA ASP A 89 1.89 42.88 -2.86
C ASP A 89 3.20 43.57 -2.39
N ALA A 90 3.81 43.08 -1.33
CA ALA A 90 5.05 43.56 -0.75
C ALA A 90 6.17 42.56 -1.06
N GLY A 91 7.08 42.93 -1.95
CA GLY A 91 8.32 42.21 -2.22
C GLY A 91 9.22 42.14 -0.97
N MET A 92 8.93 41.22 -0.06
CA MET A 92 9.59 41.01 1.22
C MET A 92 10.40 39.71 1.15
N GLY A 93 11.63 39.75 0.66
CA GLY A 93 12.50 38.60 0.57
C GLY A 93 12.69 37.82 1.89
N ASP A 94 12.82 38.49 3.02
CA ASP A 94 12.97 37.83 4.34
C ASP A 94 11.64 37.35 4.94
N ALA A 95 10.51 37.91 4.52
CA ALA A 95 9.20 37.50 5.02
C ALA A 95 8.69 36.21 4.37
N GLY A 96 9.14 35.90 3.16
CA GLY A 96 8.82 34.66 2.46
C GLY A 96 9.34 33.44 3.21
N GLU A 97 10.61 33.43 3.60
CA GLU A 97 11.22 32.33 4.39
C GLU A 97 10.58 32.21 5.77
N TYR A 98 10.28 33.33 6.42
CA TYR A 98 9.58 33.32 7.72
C TYR A 98 8.18 32.72 7.61
N LEU A 99 7.43 33.13 6.59
CA LEU A 99 6.07 32.64 6.34
C LEU A 99 6.07 31.13 6.02
N GLU A 100 7.00 30.66 5.19
CA GLU A 100 7.18 29.25 4.86
C GLU A 100 7.46 28.42 6.11
N ARG A 101 8.37 28.90 6.96
CA ARG A 101 8.71 28.24 8.23
C ARG A 101 7.51 28.23 9.19
N TYR A 102 6.83 29.35 9.35
CA TYR A 102 5.66 29.46 10.24
C TYR A 102 4.52 28.54 9.78
N LEU A 103 4.22 28.50 8.50
CA LEU A 103 3.21 27.60 7.94
C LEU A 103 3.64 26.14 8.07
N GLY A 104 4.93 25.85 7.85
CA GLY A 104 5.50 24.52 8.04
C GLY A 104 5.28 24.01 9.45
N ASP A 105 5.62 24.84 10.45
CA ASP A 105 5.45 24.50 11.87
C ASP A 105 3.96 24.30 12.23
N ALA A 106 3.07 25.15 11.72
CA ALA A 106 1.62 25.04 11.96
C ALA A 106 1.03 23.76 11.34
N TYR A 107 1.41 23.40 10.10
CA TYR A 107 0.99 22.16 9.45
C TYR A 107 1.53 20.93 10.17
N LYS A 108 2.81 20.96 10.57
CA LYS A 108 3.43 19.90 11.36
C LYS A 108 2.69 19.71 12.69
N ALA A 109 2.44 20.80 13.44
CA ALA A 109 1.71 20.75 14.70
C ALA A 109 0.30 20.18 14.54
N ALA A 110 -0.45 20.61 13.51
CA ALA A 110 -1.78 20.09 13.23
C ALA A 110 -1.76 18.58 12.87
N TYR A 111 -0.76 18.14 12.12
CA TYR A 111 -0.60 16.71 11.81
C TYR A 111 -0.26 15.89 13.07
N LEU A 112 0.64 16.36 13.91
CA LEU A 112 1.00 15.68 15.16
C LEU A 112 -0.19 15.60 16.12
N GLN A 113 -1.02 16.65 16.17
CA GLN A 113 -2.27 16.62 16.95
C GLN A 113 -3.23 15.58 16.38
N LEU A 114 -3.37 15.48 15.04
CA LEU A 114 -4.17 14.43 14.40
C LEU A 114 -3.67 13.02 14.73
N VAL A 115 -2.34 12.81 14.77
CA VAL A 115 -1.74 11.53 15.19
C VAL A 115 -2.18 11.19 16.61
N ALA A 116 -2.01 12.12 17.55
CA ALA A 116 -2.38 11.92 18.96
C ALA A 116 -3.88 11.64 19.14
N ASP A 117 -4.74 12.42 18.47
CA ASP A 117 -6.20 12.25 18.54
C ASP A 117 -6.63 10.91 17.92
N ALA A 118 -5.98 10.49 16.82
CA ALA A 118 -6.24 9.22 16.18
C ALA A 118 -5.86 8.05 17.09
N CYS A 119 -4.71 8.11 17.76
CA CYS A 119 -4.26 7.10 18.71
C CYS A 119 -5.23 6.95 19.88
N ALA A 120 -5.82 8.04 20.34
CA ALA A 120 -6.83 8.03 21.40
C ALA A 120 -8.13 7.28 21.02
N THR A 121 -8.36 7.01 19.74
CA THR A 121 -9.51 6.18 19.30
C THR A 121 -9.33 4.68 19.56
N GLY A 122 -8.12 4.23 19.88
CA GLY A 122 -7.79 2.82 20.13
C GLY A 122 -7.56 1.97 18.86
N ILE A 123 -7.68 2.55 17.66
CA ILE A 123 -7.27 1.87 16.41
C ILE A 123 -5.77 2.04 16.20
N PRO A 124 -5.02 1.02 15.75
CA PRO A 124 -3.63 1.17 15.36
C PRO A 124 -3.46 2.25 14.28
N VAL A 125 -2.58 3.23 14.55
CA VAL A 125 -2.33 4.38 13.67
C VAL A 125 -0.97 4.24 13.02
N ILE A 126 -0.95 4.25 11.70
CA ILE A 126 0.26 4.31 10.89
C ILE A 126 0.36 5.74 10.34
N ALA A 127 1.35 6.50 10.78
CA ALA A 127 1.57 7.83 10.24
C ALA A 127 2.18 7.74 8.83
N SER A 128 1.82 8.65 7.94
CA SER A 128 2.34 8.67 6.57
C SER A 128 3.06 9.97 6.27
N ILE A 129 4.26 9.86 5.71
CA ILE A 129 5.15 10.98 5.44
C ILE A 129 5.51 11.00 3.96
N ASN A 130 5.51 12.19 3.38
CA ASN A 130 6.02 12.47 2.03
C ASN A 130 6.79 13.79 2.07
N CYS A 131 8.11 13.73 2.04
CA CYS A 131 8.99 14.89 2.02
C CYS A 131 9.69 15.02 0.66
N ILE A 132 10.05 16.24 0.30
CA ILE A 132 10.87 16.58 -0.87
C ILE A 132 12.29 16.98 -0.49
N SER A 133 12.48 17.44 0.75
CA SER A 133 13.79 17.75 1.32
C SER A 133 14.67 16.49 1.40
N GLY A 134 15.95 16.71 1.61
CA GLY A 134 16.92 15.63 1.80
C GLY A 134 16.57 14.71 2.99
N SER A 135 17.43 13.74 3.26
CA SER A 135 17.24 12.70 4.30
C SER A 135 16.85 13.25 5.67
N ASP A 136 17.36 14.42 6.05
CA ASP A 136 17.17 15.00 7.39
C ASP A 136 15.70 15.41 7.64
N GLY A 137 15.03 15.97 6.64
CA GLY A 137 13.59 16.32 6.78
C GLY A 137 12.71 15.10 7.01
N TRP A 138 13.00 13.97 6.37
CA TRP A 138 12.27 12.72 6.59
C TRP A 138 12.43 12.21 8.03
N ALA A 139 13.65 12.26 8.59
CA ALA A 139 13.94 11.83 9.95
C ALA A 139 13.23 12.70 10.98
N ASP A 140 13.24 14.02 10.83
CA ASP A 140 12.58 14.96 11.73
C ASP A 140 11.06 14.75 11.82
N TYR A 141 10.40 14.55 10.69
CA TYR A 141 8.97 14.23 10.67
C TYR A 141 8.70 12.85 11.26
N ALA A 142 9.56 11.86 11.01
CA ALA A 142 9.43 10.51 11.53
C ALA A 142 9.55 10.49 13.07
N VAL A 143 10.56 11.13 13.63
CA VAL A 143 10.76 11.24 15.09
C VAL A 143 9.57 11.94 15.75
N ALA A 144 9.11 13.06 15.16
CA ALA A 144 7.98 13.79 15.71
C ALA A 144 6.69 12.99 15.71
N THR A 145 6.40 12.25 14.63
CA THR A 145 5.19 11.40 14.53
C THR A 145 5.26 10.18 15.45
N ALA A 146 6.44 9.58 15.63
CA ALA A 146 6.64 8.52 16.61
C ALA A 146 6.40 9.03 18.04
N ALA A 147 6.92 10.22 18.38
CA ALA A 147 6.70 10.85 19.67
C ALA A 147 5.23 11.20 19.92
N ALA A 148 4.45 11.52 18.87
CA ALA A 148 3.01 11.75 18.96
C ALA A 148 2.18 10.46 19.15
N GLY A 149 2.81 9.27 19.15
CA GLY A 149 2.18 7.99 19.47
C GLY A 149 1.86 7.10 18.27
N ALA A 150 2.31 7.43 17.06
CA ALA A 150 2.13 6.54 15.90
C ALA A 150 2.72 5.15 16.18
N ALA A 151 1.96 4.10 15.85
CA ALA A 151 2.38 2.71 16.05
C ALA A 151 3.39 2.23 14.98
N ALA A 152 3.37 2.85 13.80
CA ALA A 152 4.26 2.59 12.68
C ALA A 152 4.32 3.79 11.73
N LEU A 153 5.26 3.76 10.78
CA LEU A 153 5.40 4.73 9.71
C LEU A 153 5.17 4.09 8.35
N GLU A 154 4.50 4.80 7.44
CA GLU A 154 4.47 4.52 6.01
C GLU A 154 5.17 5.67 5.27
N LEU A 155 6.34 5.41 4.71
CA LEU A 155 7.07 6.37 3.90
C LEU A 155 6.54 6.32 2.47
N ASN A 156 5.89 7.40 2.05
CA ASN A 156 5.42 7.57 0.69
C ASN A 156 6.52 8.26 -0.13
N VAL A 157 7.58 7.53 -0.43
CA VAL A 157 8.71 8.06 -1.21
C VAL A 157 8.31 8.15 -2.67
N PHE A 158 8.27 9.36 -3.20
CA PHE A 158 7.88 9.62 -4.57
C PHE A 158 9.01 10.37 -5.28
N LEU A 159 9.91 9.63 -5.90
CA LEU A 159 11.00 10.19 -6.70
C LEU A 159 10.68 9.97 -8.18
N GLN A 160 10.30 11.05 -8.88
CA GLN A 160 10.02 10.97 -10.31
C GLN A 160 11.30 11.24 -11.11
N PRO A 161 11.75 10.29 -11.96
CA PRO A 161 12.95 10.48 -12.75
C PRO A 161 12.65 11.38 -13.96
N THR A 162 12.89 12.68 -13.82
CA THR A 162 12.75 13.68 -14.89
C THR A 162 14.08 14.01 -15.55
N ASP A 163 15.21 13.69 -14.91
CA ASP A 163 16.55 13.86 -15.49
C ASP A 163 16.99 12.58 -16.21
N ARG A 164 17.19 12.68 -17.53
CA ARG A 164 17.68 11.57 -18.37
C ARG A 164 19.05 11.03 -17.98
N ARG A 165 19.82 11.77 -17.19
CA ARG A 165 21.16 11.38 -16.71
C ARG A 165 21.09 10.55 -15.42
N LEU A 166 19.97 10.59 -14.72
CA LEU A 166 19.78 9.83 -13.49
C LEU A 166 19.56 8.35 -13.83
N SER A 167 20.49 7.50 -13.45
CA SER A 167 20.37 6.07 -13.65
C SER A 167 19.36 5.45 -12.67
N ALA A 168 18.77 4.29 -13.03
CA ALA A 168 17.87 3.55 -12.13
C ALA A 168 18.55 3.22 -10.79
N GLY A 169 19.83 2.80 -10.81
CA GLY A 169 20.58 2.49 -9.59
C GLY A 169 20.83 3.70 -8.69
N GLU A 170 20.96 4.90 -9.25
CA GLU A 170 21.07 6.13 -8.46
C GLU A 170 19.73 6.50 -7.81
N LEU A 171 18.64 6.32 -8.55
CA LEU A 171 17.31 6.53 -8.01
C LEU A 171 17.02 5.56 -6.86
N GLU A 172 17.30 4.27 -7.05
CA GLU A 172 17.14 3.24 -6.03
C GLU A 172 17.99 3.52 -4.78
N ARG A 173 19.24 3.98 -4.95
CA ARG A 173 20.07 4.40 -3.82
C ARG A 173 19.47 5.55 -3.02
N ARG A 174 18.74 6.48 -3.64
CA ARG A 174 18.05 7.56 -2.92
C ARG A 174 16.93 7.00 -2.06
N TYR A 175 16.14 6.04 -2.56
CA TYR A 175 15.14 5.33 -1.75
C TYR A 175 15.79 4.69 -0.51
N VAL A 176 16.88 3.96 -0.73
CA VAL A 176 17.63 3.27 0.33
C VAL A 176 18.15 4.25 1.36
N ALA A 177 18.73 5.38 0.92
CA ALA A 177 19.29 6.39 1.82
C ALA A 177 18.20 7.05 2.70
N ILE A 178 17.06 7.41 2.13
CA ILE A 178 15.92 7.98 2.86
C ILE A 178 15.43 6.99 3.92
N VAL A 179 15.18 5.74 3.52
CA VAL A 179 14.62 4.72 4.41
C VAL A 179 15.60 4.39 5.55
N ARG A 180 16.89 4.29 5.25
CA ARG A 180 17.92 4.09 6.27
C ARG A 180 17.92 5.21 7.31
N GLY A 181 17.98 6.47 6.85
CA GLY A 181 17.99 7.62 7.75
C GLY A 181 16.76 7.64 8.67
N VAL A 182 15.58 7.32 8.14
CA VAL A 182 14.36 7.23 8.96
C VAL A 182 14.41 6.05 9.92
N ALA A 183 14.75 4.85 9.44
CA ALA A 183 14.76 3.63 10.26
C ALA A 183 15.78 3.71 11.41
N GLU A 184 16.91 4.39 11.21
CA GLU A 184 17.91 4.64 12.25
C GLU A 184 17.44 5.68 13.28
N ALA A 185 16.58 6.61 12.87
CA ALA A 185 16.11 7.71 13.72
C ALA A 185 14.93 7.33 14.63
N VAL A 186 14.16 6.29 14.29
CA VAL A 186 12.93 5.95 15.03
C VAL A 186 12.95 4.54 15.60
N GLY A 187 12.28 4.36 16.77
CA GLY A 187 12.10 3.04 17.39
C GLY A 187 10.84 2.28 16.93
N ILE A 188 10.04 2.85 16.03
CA ILE A 188 8.81 2.22 15.52
C ILE A 188 9.04 1.64 14.12
N PRO A 189 8.29 0.58 13.72
CA PRO A 189 8.49 -0.06 12.44
C PRO A 189 8.16 0.85 11.26
N VAL A 190 8.92 0.68 10.17
CA VAL A 190 8.83 1.48 8.95
C VAL A 190 8.39 0.61 7.79
N ALA A 191 7.33 1.00 7.09
CA ALA A 191 6.95 0.49 5.78
C ALA A 191 7.27 1.51 4.69
N VAL A 192 7.53 1.03 3.48
CA VAL A 192 7.81 1.87 2.31
C VAL A 192 6.77 1.63 1.24
N LYS A 193 6.05 2.67 0.84
CA LYS A 193 5.12 2.60 -0.27
C LYS A 193 5.86 2.82 -1.58
N LEU A 194 5.91 1.77 -2.39
CA LEU A 194 6.70 1.73 -3.61
C LEU A 194 5.91 2.18 -4.83
N PRO A 195 6.55 2.80 -5.81
CA PRO A 195 5.96 3.04 -7.12
C PRO A 195 5.83 1.72 -7.90
N MET A 196 4.83 1.62 -8.76
CA MET A 196 4.62 0.43 -9.58
C MET A 196 5.74 0.22 -10.64
N ARG A 197 6.40 1.31 -11.03
CA ARG A 197 7.42 1.30 -12.11
C ARG A 197 8.82 1.23 -11.51
N LEU A 198 9.21 0.05 -11.05
CA LEU A 198 10.58 -0.30 -10.67
C LEU A 198 11.10 -1.41 -11.57
N THR A 199 12.37 -1.35 -11.93
CA THR A 199 13.00 -2.34 -12.80
C THR A 199 13.06 -3.72 -12.13
N ASN A 200 13.44 -3.74 -10.85
CA ASN A 200 13.52 -4.95 -10.04
C ASN A 200 13.04 -4.69 -8.61
N VAL A 201 11.75 -4.96 -8.37
CA VAL A 201 11.13 -4.75 -7.05
C VAL A 201 11.76 -5.63 -5.97
N LEU A 202 12.21 -6.85 -6.32
CA LEU A 202 12.84 -7.76 -5.35
C LEU A 202 14.18 -7.21 -4.86
N SER A 203 15.02 -6.68 -5.78
CA SER A 203 16.29 -6.06 -5.42
C SER A 203 16.10 -4.84 -4.53
N VAL A 204 15.11 -3.99 -4.86
CA VAL A 204 14.79 -2.82 -4.03
C VAL A 204 14.25 -3.26 -2.68
N GLY A 205 13.35 -4.24 -2.62
CA GLY A 205 12.79 -4.79 -1.38
C GLY A 205 13.85 -5.36 -0.45
N ASP A 206 14.81 -6.11 -1.00
CA ASP A 206 15.95 -6.66 -0.26
C ASP A 206 16.84 -5.56 0.32
N ALA A 207 17.17 -4.55 -0.48
CA ALA A 207 17.94 -3.39 -0.03
C ALA A 207 17.22 -2.59 1.06
N LEU A 208 15.90 -2.44 0.96
CA LEU A 208 15.07 -1.78 1.97
C LEU A 208 15.02 -2.58 3.27
N LEU A 209 14.88 -3.90 3.19
CA LEU A 209 14.96 -4.80 4.36
C LEU A 209 16.31 -4.65 5.05
N GLY A 210 17.42 -4.64 4.29
CA GLY A 210 18.77 -4.40 4.80
C GLY A 210 18.99 -3.03 5.43
N CYS A 211 18.11 -2.06 5.16
CA CYS A 211 18.11 -0.73 5.77
C CYS A 211 17.17 -0.58 6.97
N GLY A 212 16.53 -1.66 7.41
CA GLY A 212 15.65 -1.65 8.57
C GLY A 212 14.16 -1.45 8.25
N ALA A 213 13.75 -1.38 6.97
CA ALA A 213 12.33 -1.45 6.64
C ALA A 213 11.73 -2.80 7.09
N ARG A 214 10.52 -2.77 7.63
CA ARG A 214 9.78 -3.97 8.08
C ARG A 214 8.69 -4.38 7.11
N GLY A 215 8.30 -3.51 6.19
CA GLY A 215 7.28 -3.80 5.21
C GLY A 215 7.34 -2.92 3.97
N VAL A 216 6.61 -3.37 2.95
CA VAL A 216 6.39 -2.62 1.71
C VAL A 216 4.91 -2.55 1.39
N VAL A 217 4.51 -1.44 0.78
CA VAL A 217 3.16 -1.27 0.24
C VAL A 217 3.21 -1.32 -1.28
N LEU A 218 2.52 -2.27 -1.86
CA LEU A 218 2.44 -2.53 -3.29
C LEU A 218 1.03 -2.16 -3.80
N PHE A 219 0.83 -1.06 -4.51
CA PHE A 219 1.78 -0.02 -4.90
C PHE A 219 1.18 1.37 -4.65
N ASN A 220 2.00 2.43 -4.72
CA ASN A 220 1.50 3.76 -4.89
C ASN A 220 0.90 3.90 -6.28
N ARG A 221 -0.32 4.47 -6.37
CA ARG A 221 -0.94 4.77 -7.65
C ARG A 221 -0.50 6.16 -8.09
N PHE A 222 0.13 6.22 -9.25
CA PHE A 222 0.45 7.50 -9.87
C PHE A 222 -0.82 8.18 -10.37
N PHE A 223 -0.85 9.47 -10.24
CA PHE A 223 -1.77 10.30 -10.99
C PHE A 223 -1.28 10.34 -12.46
N GLU A 224 -2.02 9.71 -13.35
CA GLU A 224 -1.71 9.73 -14.77
C GLU A 224 -2.53 10.81 -15.44
N PRO A 225 -1.91 11.81 -16.11
CA PRO A 225 -2.64 12.81 -16.87
C PRO A 225 -3.24 12.17 -18.12
N ASP A 226 -4.38 12.70 -18.53
CA ASP A 226 -4.99 12.45 -19.83
C ASP A 226 -4.84 13.69 -20.73
N ILE A 227 -5.26 13.60 -21.96
CA ILE A 227 -5.15 14.67 -22.96
C ILE A 227 -6.55 15.03 -23.48
N ASP A 228 -6.93 16.29 -23.32
CA ASP A 228 -8.06 16.87 -24.05
C ASP A 228 -7.58 17.18 -25.48
N ILE A 229 -8.01 16.35 -26.43
CA ILE A 229 -7.56 16.46 -27.82
C ILE A 229 -8.08 17.71 -28.53
N GLU A 230 -9.21 18.24 -28.11
CA GLU A 230 -9.78 19.46 -28.71
C GLU A 230 -9.06 20.71 -28.23
N ARG A 231 -8.68 20.73 -26.96
CA ARG A 231 -7.95 21.85 -26.36
C ARG A 231 -6.45 21.71 -26.47
N MET A 232 -5.94 20.50 -26.78
CA MET A 232 -4.52 20.15 -26.81
C MET A 232 -3.79 20.47 -25.51
N VAL A 233 -4.42 20.11 -24.37
CA VAL A 233 -3.88 20.34 -23.02
C VAL A 233 -3.96 19.06 -22.21
N PHE A 234 -3.06 18.91 -21.22
CA PHE A 234 -3.18 17.87 -20.22
C PHE A 234 -4.36 18.14 -19.30
N VAL A 235 -5.13 17.10 -19.03
CA VAL A 235 -6.24 17.11 -18.08
C VAL A 235 -6.03 16.02 -17.03
N PRO A 236 -6.63 16.13 -15.84
CA PRO A 236 -6.58 15.08 -14.84
C PRO A 236 -7.21 13.78 -15.38
N GLY A 237 -6.49 12.66 -15.26
CA GLY A 237 -7.07 11.33 -15.44
C GLY A 237 -7.88 10.89 -14.20
N ASP A 238 -8.39 9.66 -14.22
CA ASP A 238 -9.16 9.11 -13.09
C ASP A 238 -8.29 8.98 -11.84
N PRO A 239 -8.62 9.67 -10.73
CA PRO A 239 -7.87 9.58 -9.48
C PRO A 239 -8.07 8.24 -8.75
N PHE A 240 -9.09 7.44 -9.13
CA PHE A 240 -9.43 6.20 -8.46
C PHE A 240 -8.89 4.98 -9.20
N SER A 241 -8.53 3.95 -8.44
CA SER A 241 -8.09 2.69 -9.02
C SER A 241 -9.27 1.93 -9.62
N HIS A 242 -8.99 1.15 -10.68
CA HIS A 242 -9.94 0.20 -11.23
C HIS A 242 -9.65 -1.23 -10.68
N PRO A 243 -10.67 -2.09 -10.48
CA PRO A 243 -10.47 -3.48 -10.00
C PRO A 243 -9.49 -4.31 -10.83
N SER A 244 -9.36 -4.02 -12.13
CA SER A 244 -8.43 -4.73 -13.02
C SER A 244 -6.95 -4.47 -12.69
N GLU A 245 -6.64 -3.34 -12.04
CA GLU A 245 -5.27 -2.99 -11.65
C GLU A 245 -4.68 -3.96 -10.63
N LEU A 246 -5.52 -4.65 -9.85
CA LEU A 246 -5.09 -5.66 -8.89
C LEU A 246 -4.19 -6.74 -9.51
N ARG A 247 -4.43 -7.13 -10.78
CA ARG A 247 -3.65 -8.18 -11.44
C ARG A 247 -2.16 -7.87 -11.50
N ASN A 248 -1.81 -6.59 -11.70
CA ASN A 248 -0.41 -6.14 -11.73
C ASN A 248 0.26 -6.26 -10.36
N VAL A 249 -0.54 -6.13 -9.29
CA VAL A 249 -0.05 -6.19 -7.90
C VAL A 249 0.13 -7.62 -7.43
N LEU A 250 -0.81 -8.53 -7.76
CA LEU A 250 -0.80 -9.92 -7.26
C LEU A 250 0.49 -10.66 -7.59
N ARG A 251 0.98 -10.54 -8.84
CA ARG A 251 2.22 -11.19 -9.26
C ARG A 251 3.41 -10.73 -8.42
N THR A 252 3.56 -9.41 -8.25
CA THR A 252 4.66 -8.86 -7.47
C THR A 252 4.54 -9.22 -6.00
N THR A 253 3.32 -9.23 -5.45
CA THR A 253 3.06 -9.65 -4.08
C THR A 253 3.57 -11.07 -3.84
N ALA A 254 3.22 -12.00 -4.72
CA ALA A 254 3.62 -13.39 -4.58
C ALA A 254 5.15 -13.57 -4.71
N LEU A 255 5.78 -12.89 -5.65
CA LEU A 255 7.25 -12.91 -5.81
C LEU A 255 7.95 -12.35 -4.56
N CYS A 256 7.47 -11.22 -4.04
CA CYS A 256 8.04 -10.62 -2.82
C CYS A 256 7.81 -11.51 -1.59
N ALA A 257 6.63 -12.08 -1.43
CA ALA A 257 6.31 -12.95 -0.30
C ALA A 257 7.19 -14.21 -0.26
N THR A 258 7.53 -14.76 -1.44
CA THR A 258 8.42 -15.91 -1.56
C THR A 258 9.89 -15.54 -1.36
N ALA A 259 10.35 -14.48 -2.03
CA ALA A 259 11.78 -14.11 -2.03
C ALA A 259 12.21 -13.37 -0.75
N LEU A 260 11.30 -12.63 -0.10
CA LEU A 260 11.57 -11.76 1.03
C LEU A 260 10.60 -12.04 2.20
N PRO A 261 10.59 -13.25 2.77
CA PRO A 261 9.60 -13.67 3.78
C PRO A 261 9.65 -12.87 5.09
N GLN A 262 10.73 -12.11 5.33
CA GLN A 262 10.87 -11.24 6.49
C GLN A 262 10.21 -9.86 6.30
N LEU A 263 9.79 -9.54 5.07
CA LEU A 263 9.21 -8.27 4.72
C LEU A 263 7.68 -8.38 4.69
N ASP A 264 7.01 -7.63 5.55
CA ASP A 264 5.54 -7.58 5.52
C ASP A 264 5.06 -6.86 4.25
N ILE A 265 3.98 -7.37 3.66
CA ILE A 265 3.44 -6.82 2.42
C ILE A 265 2.02 -6.32 2.64
N ALA A 266 1.78 -5.05 2.36
CA ALA A 266 0.46 -4.49 2.20
C ALA A 266 0.11 -4.37 0.72
N VAL A 267 -1.02 -4.94 0.30
CA VAL A 267 -1.51 -4.76 -1.07
C VAL A 267 -2.41 -3.53 -1.12
N SER A 268 -2.01 -2.58 -1.94
CA SER A 268 -2.77 -1.36 -2.25
C SER A 268 -3.01 -1.30 -3.76
N THR A 269 -4.04 -0.59 -4.19
CA THR A 269 -4.46 -0.47 -5.61
C THR A 269 -5.27 -1.69 -6.10
N GLY A 270 -6.46 -1.42 -6.62
CA GLY A 270 -7.33 -2.43 -7.22
C GLY A 270 -8.10 -3.31 -6.23
N VAL A 271 -7.98 -3.09 -4.91
CA VAL A 271 -8.76 -3.84 -3.91
C VAL A 271 -10.11 -3.16 -3.72
N HIS A 272 -11.15 -3.68 -4.37
CA HIS A 272 -12.50 -3.11 -4.37
C HIS A 272 -13.56 -3.99 -3.70
N ASP A 273 -13.24 -5.24 -3.39
CA ASP A 273 -14.15 -6.20 -2.78
C ASP A 273 -13.41 -7.30 -2.00
N GLY A 274 -14.17 -8.19 -1.37
CA GLY A 274 -13.60 -9.28 -0.58
C GLY A 274 -12.86 -10.33 -1.41
N ALA A 275 -13.26 -10.55 -2.67
CA ALA A 275 -12.57 -11.49 -3.55
C ALA A 275 -11.17 -10.97 -3.90
N ALA A 276 -11.03 -9.65 -4.14
CA ALA A 276 -9.75 -8.99 -4.34
C ALA A 276 -8.85 -9.13 -3.10
N ALA A 277 -9.41 -8.93 -1.91
CA ALA A 277 -8.68 -9.09 -0.65
C ALA A 277 -8.19 -10.54 -0.44
N VAL A 278 -9.06 -11.53 -0.66
CA VAL A 278 -8.67 -12.95 -0.57
C VAL A 278 -7.55 -13.30 -1.54
N LYS A 279 -7.59 -12.81 -2.79
CA LYS A 279 -6.51 -13.02 -3.77
C LYS A 279 -5.18 -12.45 -3.28
N ALA A 280 -5.19 -11.24 -2.70
CA ALA A 280 -3.99 -10.62 -2.15
C ALA A 280 -3.41 -11.44 -0.99
N LEU A 281 -4.25 -11.87 -0.05
CA LEU A 281 -3.84 -12.71 1.09
C LEU A 281 -3.29 -14.06 0.63
N LEU A 282 -3.93 -14.72 -0.34
CA LEU A 282 -3.43 -15.96 -0.94
C LEU A 282 -2.05 -15.79 -1.58
N CYS A 283 -1.77 -14.63 -2.17
CA CYS A 283 -0.45 -14.29 -2.72
C CYS A 283 0.59 -13.92 -1.64
N GLY A 284 0.22 -13.91 -0.35
CA GLY A 284 1.14 -13.68 0.76
C GLY A 284 1.08 -12.30 1.41
N ALA A 285 0.16 -11.41 0.98
CA ALA A 285 -0.04 -10.14 1.66
C ALA A 285 -0.37 -10.32 3.14
N SER A 286 0.19 -9.48 4.01
CA SER A 286 -0.15 -9.41 5.43
C SER A 286 -1.48 -8.70 5.64
N VAL A 287 -1.72 -7.66 4.83
CA VAL A 287 -2.91 -6.79 4.87
C VAL A 287 -3.27 -6.28 3.48
N VAL A 288 -4.50 -5.78 3.34
CA VAL A 288 -4.96 -5.02 2.17
C VAL A 288 -5.33 -3.61 2.56
N GLN A 289 -4.99 -2.63 1.73
CA GLN A 289 -5.29 -1.21 1.94
C GLN A 289 -6.45 -0.77 1.05
N LEU A 290 -7.52 -0.23 1.64
CA LEU A 290 -8.66 0.33 0.93
C LEU A 290 -8.59 1.86 0.86
N CYS A 291 -8.81 2.41 -0.34
CA CYS A 291 -9.02 3.83 -0.60
C CYS A 291 -10.18 4.03 -1.59
N SER A 292 -9.97 3.71 -2.88
CA SER A 292 -10.97 3.88 -3.95
C SER A 292 -12.27 3.13 -3.67
N ALA A 293 -12.19 1.96 -3.04
CA ALA A 293 -13.38 1.20 -2.62
C ALA A 293 -14.25 1.97 -1.62
N ILE A 294 -13.63 2.71 -0.69
CA ILE A 294 -14.35 3.55 0.28
C ILE A 294 -14.99 4.74 -0.44
N HIS A 295 -14.31 5.32 -1.41
CA HIS A 295 -14.87 6.39 -2.23
C HIS A 295 -16.14 5.94 -2.96
N CYS A 296 -16.06 4.80 -3.64
CA CYS A 296 -17.16 4.30 -4.46
C CYS A 296 -18.33 3.74 -3.65
N LYS A 297 -18.09 3.16 -2.47
CA LYS A 297 -19.06 2.35 -1.73
C LYS A 297 -19.29 2.80 -0.28
N GLY A 298 -18.61 3.85 0.16
CA GLY A 298 -18.64 4.33 1.54
C GLY A 298 -17.90 3.41 2.53
N PHE A 299 -17.81 3.83 3.78
CA PHE A 299 -17.07 3.13 4.84
C PHE A 299 -17.54 1.71 5.11
N GLY A 300 -18.82 1.40 4.85
CA GLY A 300 -19.39 0.07 5.04
C GLY A 300 -18.71 -1.04 4.24
N VAL A 301 -17.96 -0.68 3.17
CA VAL A 301 -17.19 -1.64 2.38
C VAL A 301 -16.10 -2.34 3.21
N ILE A 302 -15.54 -1.68 4.23
CA ILE A 302 -14.53 -2.24 5.13
C ILE A 302 -15.06 -3.51 5.79
N GLY A 303 -16.20 -3.42 6.49
CA GLY A 303 -16.82 -4.57 7.13
C GLY A 303 -17.40 -5.59 6.11
N THR A 304 -17.76 -5.15 4.90
CA THR A 304 -18.23 -6.06 3.85
C THR A 304 -17.06 -6.94 3.34
N VAL A 305 -15.89 -6.37 3.12
CA VAL A 305 -14.67 -7.10 2.74
C VAL A 305 -14.27 -8.07 3.84
N ASP A 306 -14.28 -7.63 5.09
CA ASP A 306 -13.92 -8.45 6.25
C ASP A 306 -14.85 -9.68 6.38
N ARG A 307 -16.16 -9.46 6.33
CA ARG A 307 -17.17 -10.56 6.35
C ARG A 307 -17.02 -11.52 5.17
N PHE A 308 -16.63 -11.02 4.00
CA PHE A 308 -16.41 -11.89 2.84
C PHE A 308 -15.21 -12.80 3.07
N ILE A 309 -14.10 -12.28 3.61
CA ILE A 309 -12.90 -13.06 3.94
C ILE A 309 -13.25 -14.15 4.94
N ASP A 310 -13.97 -13.82 6.03
CA ASP A 310 -14.42 -14.79 7.04
C ASP A 310 -15.28 -15.89 6.41
N ALA A 311 -16.31 -15.51 5.65
CA ALA A 311 -17.20 -16.47 5.00
C ALA A 311 -16.48 -17.36 3.98
N TRP A 312 -15.52 -16.81 3.23
CA TRP A 312 -14.71 -17.55 2.29
C TRP A 312 -13.80 -18.55 3.03
N ALA A 313 -13.10 -18.10 4.06
CA ALA A 313 -12.21 -18.95 4.86
C ALA A 313 -12.98 -20.15 5.47
N ARG A 314 -14.15 -19.90 6.05
CA ARG A 314 -15.02 -20.97 6.58
C ARG A 314 -15.41 -21.98 5.51
N ARG A 315 -15.84 -21.54 4.33
CA ARG A 315 -16.22 -22.44 3.23
C ARG A 315 -15.06 -23.33 2.78
N HIS A 316 -13.83 -22.86 2.92
CA HIS A 316 -12.63 -23.60 2.56
C HIS A 316 -11.97 -24.35 3.74
N GLY A 317 -12.61 -24.34 4.92
CA GLY A 317 -12.14 -25.08 6.10
C GLY A 317 -10.92 -24.44 6.80
N PHE A 318 -10.68 -23.15 6.59
CA PHE A 318 -9.63 -22.41 7.30
C PHE A 318 -10.17 -21.79 8.59
N ASP A 319 -9.37 -21.81 9.64
CA ASP A 319 -9.69 -21.26 10.96
C ASP A 319 -9.03 -19.89 11.23
N SER A 320 -8.11 -19.47 10.37
CA SER A 320 -7.35 -18.25 10.55
C SER A 320 -6.83 -17.69 9.21
N ILE A 321 -6.49 -16.39 9.18
CA ILE A 321 -5.79 -15.78 8.05
C ILE A 321 -4.45 -16.48 7.80
N ALA A 322 -3.70 -16.80 8.86
CA ALA A 322 -2.41 -17.47 8.75
C ALA A 322 -2.50 -18.84 8.07
N ALA A 323 -3.65 -19.53 8.18
CA ALA A 323 -3.84 -20.85 7.60
C ALA A 323 -3.91 -20.86 6.07
N PHE A 324 -4.24 -19.72 5.43
CA PHE A 324 -4.33 -19.64 3.97
C PHE A 324 -3.46 -18.55 3.34
N ARG A 325 -2.89 -17.64 4.13
CA ARG A 325 -1.96 -16.62 3.62
C ARG A 325 -0.76 -17.28 2.93
N GLY A 326 -0.43 -16.80 1.72
CA GLY A 326 0.71 -17.30 0.95
C GLY A 326 0.50 -18.67 0.28
N ARG A 327 -0.70 -19.27 0.33
CA ARG A 327 -0.93 -20.59 -0.31
C ARG A 327 -0.83 -20.58 -1.84
N MET A 328 -0.85 -19.41 -2.46
CA MET A 328 -0.55 -19.19 -3.87
C MET A 328 0.85 -18.60 -4.03
N ASP A 329 1.78 -19.01 -3.15
CA ASP A 329 3.17 -18.71 -3.33
C ASP A 329 3.74 -19.55 -4.50
N PHE A 330 4.77 -19.03 -5.10
CA PHE A 330 5.34 -19.55 -6.33
C PHE A 330 6.59 -20.40 -6.10
N GLY A 331 6.87 -20.78 -4.86
CA GLY A 331 8.06 -21.53 -4.48
C GLY A 331 7.99 -23.04 -4.74
N SER A 332 6.84 -23.60 -5.14
CA SER A 332 6.66 -25.04 -5.14
C SER A 332 6.21 -25.69 -6.46
N ALA A 333 5.79 -24.93 -7.47
CA ALA A 333 5.37 -25.54 -8.74
C ALA A 333 5.50 -24.57 -9.91
N ASP A 334 6.33 -24.92 -10.88
CA ASP A 334 6.48 -24.21 -12.15
C ASP A 334 6.87 -22.72 -12.05
N ASP A 335 8.06 -22.43 -11.53
CA ASP A 335 8.72 -21.11 -11.60
C ASP A 335 8.65 -20.49 -13.00
N ASP A 336 8.58 -21.31 -14.04
CA ASP A 336 8.45 -20.89 -15.44
C ASP A 336 7.14 -20.13 -15.73
N VAL A 337 6.04 -20.41 -15.02
CA VAL A 337 4.73 -19.79 -15.33
C VAL A 337 4.71 -18.31 -14.95
N LEU A 338 5.44 -17.94 -13.89
CA LEU A 338 5.51 -16.54 -13.46
C LEU A 338 6.66 -15.78 -14.09
N GLN A 339 7.77 -16.47 -14.35
CA GLN A 339 8.93 -15.86 -14.98
C GLN A 339 8.72 -15.70 -16.49
N ARG A 340 7.98 -16.61 -17.10
CA ARG A 340 7.65 -16.59 -18.52
C ARG A 340 6.16 -16.82 -18.77
N VAL A 341 5.32 -15.82 -18.56
CA VAL A 341 3.97 -15.82 -19.15
C VAL A 341 4.13 -15.68 -20.65
N GLN A 342 4.18 -16.81 -21.36
CA GLN A 342 4.17 -16.77 -22.82
C GLN A 342 2.77 -16.39 -23.28
N TYR A 343 2.66 -15.26 -23.95
CA TYR A 343 1.46 -14.72 -24.59
C TYR A 343 0.70 -15.78 -25.39
N MET A 344 1.44 -16.70 -26.03
CA MET A 344 0.92 -17.79 -26.85
C MET A 344 0.05 -18.82 -26.13
N LYS A 345 0.09 -18.89 -24.79
CA LYS A 345 -0.76 -19.82 -24.00
C LYS A 345 -2.20 -19.30 -23.81
N TYR A 346 -2.44 -18.01 -24.01
CA TYR A 346 -3.70 -17.34 -23.70
C TYR A 346 -4.51 -16.90 -24.92
N PHE A 347 -3.92 -17.00 -26.13
CA PHE A 347 -4.70 -16.88 -27.35
C PHE A 347 -5.19 -18.29 -27.73
N PRO A 348 -6.50 -18.57 -27.71
CA PRO A 348 -7.00 -19.77 -28.38
C PRO A 348 -6.52 -19.67 -29.82
N GLN A 349 -5.81 -20.70 -30.27
CA GLN A 349 -5.50 -20.85 -31.71
C GLN A 349 -6.85 -20.78 -32.43
N GLY A 350 -6.95 -19.84 -33.35
CA GLY A 350 -8.20 -19.41 -33.94
C GLY A 350 -9.15 -20.53 -34.23
N THR A 351 -10.35 -20.36 -33.78
CA THR A 351 -11.49 -21.01 -34.45
C THR A 351 -11.65 -20.30 -35.78
N GLU A 352 -11.16 -20.92 -36.86
CA GLU A 352 -11.68 -20.67 -38.18
C GLU A 352 -13.18 -20.94 -38.24
#